data_84dba160225fa44fae6b9cb3b1ff3b7d
#
_entry.id   84dba160225fa44fae6b9cb3b1ff3b7d
#
_cell.length_a   1.000
_cell.length_b   1.000
_cell.length_c   1.000
_cell.angle_alpha   90.00
_cell.angle_beta   90.00
_cell.angle_gamma   90.00
#
_symmetry.space_group_name_H-M   'P 1'
#
loop_
_entity.id
_entity.type
_entity.pdbx_description
1 polymer ?
#
loop_
_entity_poly.entity_id
_entity_poly.type
_entity_poly.pdbx_seq_one_letter_code
_entity_poly.pdbx_strand_id
1 'polypeptide(L)'
;MAVHGIYPIDSNEEITIDAQAKAMFTNRRAKNDFKERIAIFRPEEYEHEIAFHRTLTEFQYALSNGRITYYLQPQVDMETGEIIGAEALARWIDKDGSLISPATFIPALEESGDAVTLDKYIWQGVAIWLRECLDRSLRVVPVSLNVSRVDILACDVAEHMGSLAAQYNLPPESCASRSPRRLIRESPKPWTN
;
A
#
# COMPACT_ATOMS: atom_id res chain seq x y z
N MET A 1 -4.31 -29.99 21.87
CA MET A 1 -4.86 -29.21 23.02
C MET A 1 -6.02 -28.40 22.49
N ALA A 2 -7.22 -28.42 23.14
CA ALA A 2 -8.42 -27.76 22.61
C ALA A 2 -8.32 -26.23 22.79
N VAL A 3 -8.81 -25.51 21.79
CA VAL A 3 -8.91 -24.04 21.77
C VAL A 3 -10.37 -23.69 21.48
N HIS A 4 -10.89 -22.72 22.16
CA HIS A 4 -12.31 -22.35 22.09
C HIS A 4 -12.48 -20.85 21.83
N GLY A 5 -13.30 -20.52 20.83
CA GLY A 5 -13.82 -19.17 20.62
C GLY A 5 -15.25 -19.06 21.12
N ILE A 6 -15.54 -18.04 21.89
CA ILE A 6 -16.85 -17.81 22.51
C ILE A 6 -17.45 -16.54 21.92
N TYR A 7 -18.65 -16.65 21.36
CA TYR A 7 -19.54 -15.54 21.08
C TYR A 7 -20.66 -15.53 22.13
N PRO A 8 -20.71 -14.52 23.03
CA PRO A 8 -21.78 -14.43 24.01
C PRO A 8 -23.10 -14.07 23.31
N ILE A 9 -24.15 -14.84 23.58
CA ILE A 9 -25.51 -14.61 23.09
C ILE A 9 -26.38 -14.23 24.27
N ASP A 10 -27.17 -13.17 24.14
CA ASP A 10 -28.17 -12.81 25.14
C ASP A 10 -29.27 -13.90 25.21
N SER A 11 -29.82 -14.13 26.40
CA SER A 11 -30.75 -15.22 26.66
C SER A 11 -32.01 -15.23 25.79
N ASN A 12 -32.29 -14.14 25.06
CA ASN A 12 -33.45 -13.97 24.18
C ASN A 12 -33.06 -13.95 22.69
N GLU A 13 -31.76 -14.10 22.34
CA GLU A 13 -31.34 -14.18 20.93
C GLU A 13 -31.39 -15.62 20.41
N GLU A 14 -32.00 -15.81 19.25
CA GLU A 14 -31.88 -17.06 18.51
C GLU A 14 -30.47 -17.24 17.95
N ILE A 15 -30.00 -18.50 17.90
CA ILE A 15 -28.72 -18.83 17.26
C ILE A 15 -28.87 -18.61 15.75
N THR A 16 -28.36 -17.49 15.27
CA THR A 16 -28.38 -17.10 13.86
C THR A 16 -27.11 -17.56 13.13
N ILE A 17 -27.16 -17.57 11.79
CA ILE A 17 -25.96 -17.80 10.95
C ILE A 17 -24.87 -16.78 11.27
N ASP A 18 -25.24 -15.54 11.60
CA ASP A 18 -24.32 -14.48 11.99
C ASP A 18 -23.62 -14.79 13.33
N ALA A 19 -24.38 -15.26 14.32
CA ALA A 19 -23.81 -15.70 15.60
C ALA A 19 -22.80 -16.86 15.40
N GLN A 20 -23.11 -17.80 14.52
CA GLN A 20 -22.20 -18.89 14.18
C GLN A 20 -20.92 -18.35 13.49
N ALA A 21 -21.05 -17.42 12.54
CA ALA A 21 -19.90 -16.81 11.85
C ALA A 21 -18.97 -16.10 12.85
N LYS A 22 -19.53 -15.33 13.78
CA LYS A 22 -18.78 -14.64 14.85
C LYS A 22 -18.08 -15.62 15.80
N ALA A 23 -18.73 -16.70 16.17
CA ALA A 23 -18.12 -17.75 16.99
C ALA A 23 -16.98 -18.46 16.24
N MET A 24 -17.16 -18.75 14.94
CA MET A 24 -16.12 -19.36 14.10
C MET A 24 -14.92 -18.43 13.91
N PHE A 25 -15.15 -17.14 13.67
CA PHE A 25 -14.10 -16.12 13.62
C PHE A 25 -13.27 -16.12 14.90
N THR A 26 -13.96 -16.05 16.06
CA THR A 26 -13.30 -16.02 17.38
C THR A 26 -12.48 -17.30 17.64
N ASN A 27 -13.01 -18.46 17.23
CA ASN A 27 -12.28 -19.74 17.35
C ASN A 27 -11.04 -19.80 16.45
N ARG A 28 -11.12 -19.28 15.21
CA ARG A 28 -9.97 -19.20 14.30
C ARG A 28 -8.89 -18.30 14.89
N ARG A 29 -9.26 -17.14 15.44
CA ARG A 29 -8.35 -16.23 16.11
C ARG A 29 -7.65 -16.89 17.29
N ALA A 30 -8.40 -17.56 18.18
CA ALA A 30 -7.85 -18.27 19.32
C ALA A 30 -6.85 -19.39 18.92
N LYS A 31 -7.05 -20.02 17.76
CA LYS A 31 -6.10 -21.02 17.22
C LYS A 31 -4.78 -20.41 16.75
N ASN A 32 -4.81 -19.17 16.29
CA ASN A 32 -3.64 -18.46 15.81
C ASN A 32 -2.87 -17.76 16.93
N ASP A 33 -3.50 -17.55 18.10
CA ASP A 33 -2.84 -17.01 19.28
C ASP A 33 -2.43 -18.13 20.24
N PHE A 34 -1.12 -18.42 20.29
CA PHE A 34 -0.57 -19.45 21.17
C PHE A 34 -0.72 -19.14 22.67
N LYS A 35 -1.09 -17.91 23.02
CA LYS A 35 -1.20 -17.46 24.42
C LYS A 35 -2.63 -17.57 24.95
N GLU A 36 -3.64 -17.40 24.10
CA GLU A 36 -5.05 -17.44 24.47
C GLU A 36 -5.70 -18.75 24.03
N ARG A 37 -6.06 -19.62 24.98
CA ARG A 37 -6.79 -20.86 24.71
C ARG A 37 -8.31 -20.67 24.64
N ILE A 38 -8.78 -19.58 25.19
CA ILE A 38 -10.19 -19.19 25.19
C ILE A 38 -10.22 -17.74 24.77
N ALA A 39 -10.80 -17.44 23.62
CA ALA A 39 -11.01 -16.09 23.14
C ALA A 39 -12.50 -15.73 23.21
N ILE A 40 -12.79 -14.53 23.65
CA ILE A 40 -14.15 -13.96 23.64
C ILE A 40 -14.26 -13.06 22.42
N PHE A 41 -15.41 -13.10 21.76
CA PHE A 41 -15.71 -12.26 20.61
C PHE A 41 -15.56 -10.77 20.96
N ARG A 42 -14.93 -10.04 20.07
CA ARG A 42 -14.76 -8.60 20.13
C ARG A 42 -15.26 -8.01 18.81
N PRO A 43 -16.30 -7.17 18.83
CA PRO A 43 -16.88 -6.60 17.61
C PRO A 43 -15.86 -5.87 16.74
N GLU A 44 -14.97 -5.10 17.37
CA GLU A 44 -13.98 -4.27 16.67
C GLU A 44 -13.01 -5.12 15.84
N GLU A 45 -12.63 -6.28 16.34
CA GLU A 45 -11.74 -7.19 15.64
C GLU A 45 -12.44 -7.88 14.46
N TYR A 46 -13.72 -8.19 14.63
CA TYR A 46 -14.53 -8.78 13.58
C TYR A 46 -14.80 -7.77 12.45
N GLU A 47 -15.14 -6.54 12.80
CA GLU A 47 -15.31 -5.43 11.84
C GLU A 47 -14.02 -5.14 11.07
N HIS A 48 -12.89 -5.14 11.76
CA HIS A 48 -11.57 -4.99 11.13
C HIS A 48 -11.28 -6.10 10.12
N GLU A 49 -11.53 -7.35 10.46
CA GLU A 49 -11.35 -8.51 9.56
C GLU A 49 -12.25 -8.41 8.33
N ILE A 50 -13.52 -8.01 8.50
CA ILE A 50 -14.44 -7.79 7.38
C ILE A 50 -13.93 -6.66 6.48
N ALA A 51 -13.54 -5.53 7.08
CA ALA A 51 -13.02 -4.39 6.34
C ALA A 51 -11.73 -4.75 5.58
N PHE A 52 -10.85 -5.52 6.21
CA PHE A 52 -9.62 -6.02 5.62
C PHE A 52 -9.92 -6.87 4.36
N HIS A 53 -10.72 -7.91 4.49
CA HIS A 53 -11.07 -8.78 3.36
C HIS A 53 -11.83 -8.05 2.25
N ARG A 54 -12.70 -7.12 2.62
CA ARG A 54 -13.39 -6.25 1.65
C ARG A 54 -12.40 -5.41 0.88
N THR A 55 -11.44 -4.77 1.56
CA THR A 55 -10.41 -3.94 0.92
C THR A 55 -9.61 -4.75 -0.09
N LEU A 56 -9.16 -5.97 0.26
CA LEU A 56 -8.40 -6.81 -0.66
C LEU A 56 -9.21 -7.20 -1.90
N THR A 57 -10.47 -7.60 -1.72
CA THR A 57 -11.36 -7.96 -2.83
C THR A 57 -11.61 -6.77 -3.75
N GLU A 58 -11.90 -5.61 -3.18
CA GLU A 58 -12.14 -4.38 -3.94
C GLU A 58 -10.87 -3.86 -4.62
N PHE A 59 -9.69 -4.04 -4.02
CA PHE A 59 -8.41 -3.68 -4.60
C PHE A 59 -8.12 -4.44 -5.89
N GLN A 60 -8.27 -5.77 -5.90
CA GLN A 60 -8.05 -6.58 -7.09
C GLN A 60 -8.98 -6.15 -8.23
N TYR A 61 -10.24 -5.86 -7.88
CA TYR A 61 -11.20 -5.34 -8.87
C TYR A 61 -10.83 -3.94 -9.35
N ALA A 62 -10.41 -3.05 -8.45
CA ALA A 62 -10.00 -1.68 -8.78
C ALA A 62 -8.77 -1.67 -9.71
N LEU A 63 -7.79 -2.54 -9.43
CA LEU A 63 -6.59 -2.69 -10.26
C LEU A 63 -6.96 -3.13 -11.67
N SER A 64 -7.81 -4.16 -11.81
CA SER A 64 -8.24 -4.70 -13.11
C SER A 64 -9.07 -3.71 -13.94
N ASN A 65 -9.73 -2.74 -13.29
CA ASN A 65 -10.59 -1.75 -13.93
C ASN A 65 -9.96 -0.35 -14.03
N GLY A 66 -8.64 -0.22 -13.81
CA GLY A 66 -7.92 1.04 -13.95
C GLY A 66 -8.34 2.12 -12.94
N ARG A 67 -8.91 1.71 -11.78
CA ARG A 67 -9.27 2.64 -10.71
C ARG A 67 -8.14 2.88 -9.71
N ILE A 68 -7.03 2.18 -9.87
CA ILE A 68 -5.77 2.50 -9.21
C ILE A 68 -4.96 3.39 -10.14
N THR A 69 -4.49 4.50 -9.62
CA THR A 69 -3.65 5.46 -10.35
C THR A 69 -2.65 6.10 -9.39
N TYR A 70 -1.94 7.12 -9.86
CA TYR A 70 -1.02 7.89 -9.02
C TYR A 70 -1.15 9.39 -9.34
N TYR A 71 -0.85 10.19 -8.35
CA TYR A 71 -0.66 11.62 -8.52
C TYR A 71 0.82 11.96 -8.32
N LEU A 72 1.29 12.95 -9.03
CA LEU A 72 2.64 13.45 -8.89
C LEU A 72 2.62 14.71 -8.01
N GLN A 73 3.24 14.60 -6.84
CA GLN A 73 3.42 15.75 -5.95
C GLN A 73 4.76 16.41 -6.28
N PRO A 74 4.77 17.67 -6.75
CA PRO A 74 6.01 18.35 -7.11
C PRO A 74 6.87 18.61 -5.88
N GLN A 75 8.18 18.49 -6.07
CA GLN A 75 9.22 18.87 -5.12
C GLN A 75 9.88 20.14 -5.62
N VAL A 76 9.84 21.18 -4.80
CA VAL A 76 10.28 22.52 -5.19
C VAL A 76 11.56 22.88 -4.41
N ASP A 77 12.51 23.43 -5.09
CA ASP A 77 13.67 24.07 -4.47
C ASP A 77 13.23 25.34 -3.76
N MET A 78 13.53 25.45 -2.47
CA MET A 78 13.06 26.55 -1.62
C MET A 78 13.72 27.90 -1.90
N GLU A 79 14.90 27.90 -2.55
CA GLU A 79 15.62 29.12 -2.87
C GLU A 79 15.22 29.66 -4.24
N THR A 80 15.05 28.78 -5.23
CA THR A 80 14.77 29.17 -6.60
C THR A 80 13.30 29.12 -6.98
N GLY A 81 12.50 28.36 -6.25
CA GLY A 81 11.09 28.09 -6.58
C GLY A 81 10.92 27.11 -7.77
N GLU A 82 11.99 26.54 -8.27
CA GLU A 82 11.92 25.62 -9.41
C GLU A 82 11.48 24.21 -8.96
N ILE A 83 10.77 23.51 -9.85
CA ILE A 83 10.45 22.08 -9.64
C ILE A 83 11.70 21.25 -9.95
N ILE A 84 12.24 20.59 -8.94
CA ILE A 84 13.45 19.77 -9.01
C ILE A 84 13.16 18.26 -8.98
N GLY A 85 11.93 17.86 -8.71
CA GLY A 85 11.50 16.47 -8.66
C GLY A 85 10.00 16.36 -8.46
N ALA A 86 9.52 15.13 -8.40
CA ALA A 86 8.15 14.81 -8.00
C ALA A 86 8.12 13.52 -7.18
N GLU A 87 7.08 13.31 -6.40
CA GLU A 87 6.81 12.04 -5.72
C GLU A 87 5.53 11.43 -6.28
N ALA A 88 5.61 10.17 -6.69
CA ALA A 88 4.44 9.42 -7.14
C ALA A 88 3.70 8.84 -5.92
N LEU A 89 2.45 9.25 -5.75
CA LEU A 89 1.60 8.87 -4.65
C LEU A 89 0.40 8.10 -5.16
N ALA A 90 0.25 6.85 -4.76
CA ALA A 90 -0.87 6.00 -5.12
C ALA A 90 -2.21 6.65 -4.81
N ARG A 91 -3.17 6.49 -5.70
CA ARG A 91 -4.54 6.95 -5.56
C ARG A 91 -5.49 5.84 -5.95
N TRP A 92 -6.51 5.67 -5.16
CA TRP A 92 -7.60 4.76 -5.45
C TRP A 92 -8.87 5.57 -5.68
N ILE A 93 -9.43 5.43 -6.88
CA ILE A 93 -10.66 6.11 -7.28
C ILE A 93 -11.81 5.13 -7.05
N ASP A 94 -12.79 5.52 -6.24
CA ASP A 94 -13.98 4.72 -6.00
C ASP A 94 -14.92 4.70 -7.23
N LYS A 95 -15.98 3.91 -7.16
CA LYS A 95 -16.96 3.75 -8.24
C LYS A 95 -17.73 5.04 -8.56
N ASP A 96 -17.87 5.91 -7.57
CA ASP A 96 -18.49 7.23 -7.71
C ASP A 96 -17.53 8.34 -8.13
N GLY A 97 -16.24 8.02 -8.34
CA GLY A 97 -15.18 8.96 -8.69
C GLY A 97 -14.52 9.64 -7.51
N SER A 98 -14.93 9.37 -6.28
CA SER A 98 -14.27 9.88 -5.08
C SER A 98 -12.91 9.21 -4.83
N LEU A 99 -12.05 9.85 -4.04
CA LEU A 99 -10.75 9.28 -3.68
C LEU A 99 -10.85 8.52 -2.35
N ILE A 100 -10.47 7.25 -2.38
CA ILE A 100 -10.25 6.48 -1.16
C ILE A 100 -8.90 6.88 -0.57
N SER A 101 -8.89 7.22 0.72
CA SER A 101 -7.66 7.64 1.41
C SER A 101 -6.63 6.51 1.45
N PRO A 102 -5.36 6.78 1.12
CA PRO A 102 -4.27 5.80 1.28
C PRO A 102 -4.21 5.20 2.68
N ALA A 103 -4.51 5.96 3.72
CA ALA A 103 -4.55 5.48 5.10
C ALA A 103 -5.60 4.38 5.34
N THR A 104 -6.61 4.27 4.47
CA THR A 104 -7.65 3.24 4.56
C THR A 104 -7.21 1.91 3.95
N PHE A 105 -6.44 1.93 2.84
CA PHE A 105 -6.14 0.70 2.11
C PHE A 105 -4.67 0.24 2.20
N ILE A 106 -3.71 1.15 2.32
CA ILE A 106 -2.29 0.78 2.37
C ILE A 106 -1.99 -0.21 3.50
N PRO A 107 -2.47 -0.01 4.77
CA PRO A 107 -2.19 -0.97 5.83
C PRO A 107 -2.68 -2.38 5.53
N ALA A 108 -3.86 -2.52 4.93
CA ALA A 108 -4.40 -3.83 4.55
C ALA A 108 -3.58 -4.50 3.44
N LEU A 109 -3.09 -3.73 2.46
CA LEU A 109 -2.24 -4.25 1.40
C LEU A 109 -0.84 -4.62 1.90
N GLU A 110 -0.28 -3.89 2.86
CA GLU A 110 0.98 -4.24 3.51
C GLU A 110 0.85 -5.53 4.31
N GLU A 111 -0.23 -5.70 5.05
CA GLU A 111 -0.51 -6.91 5.84
C GLU A 111 -0.71 -8.14 4.97
N SER A 112 -1.42 -8.01 3.85
CA SER A 112 -1.65 -9.12 2.90
C SER A 112 -0.45 -9.42 2.01
N GLY A 113 0.48 -8.47 1.84
CA GLY A 113 1.55 -8.53 0.85
C GLY A 113 1.16 -7.98 -0.53
N ASP A 114 -0.09 -7.56 -0.74
CA ASP A 114 -0.56 -6.98 -2.01
C ASP A 114 0.04 -5.59 -2.28
N ALA A 115 0.68 -4.96 -1.30
CA ALA A 115 1.43 -3.71 -1.47
C ALA A 115 2.47 -3.83 -2.60
N VAL A 116 3.13 -4.99 -2.74
CA VAL A 116 4.08 -5.25 -3.84
C VAL A 116 3.40 -5.13 -5.21
N THR A 117 2.17 -5.62 -5.33
CA THR A 117 1.40 -5.53 -6.57
C THR A 117 1.01 -4.09 -6.88
N LEU A 118 0.58 -3.34 -5.86
CA LEU A 118 0.30 -1.91 -5.98
C LEU A 118 1.53 -1.13 -6.43
N ASP A 119 2.65 -1.32 -5.75
CA ASP A 119 3.87 -0.55 -5.99
C ASP A 119 4.43 -0.84 -7.39
N LYS A 120 4.50 -2.09 -7.80
CA LYS A 120 4.89 -2.45 -9.18
C LYS A 120 3.98 -1.84 -10.24
N TYR A 121 2.69 -1.80 -9.99
CA TYR A 121 1.73 -1.17 -10.90
C TYR A 121 2.00 0.34 -11.04
N ILE A 122 2.24 1.04 -9.92
CA ILE A 122 2.57 2.46 -9.92
C ILE A 122 3.92 2.72 -10.61
N TRP A 123 4.96 1.91 -10.30
CA TRP A 123 6.29 2.04 -10.91
C TRP A 123 6.23 1.91 -12.43
N GLN A 124 5.49 0.91 -12.90
CA GLN A 124 5.29 0.73 -14.34
C GLN A 124 4.53 1.90 -14.97
N GLY A 125 3.45 2.37 -14.31
CA GLY A 125 2.68 3.53 -14.79
C GLY A 125 3.52 4.79 -14.89
N VAL A 126 4.38 5.06 -13.90
CA VAL A 126 5.31 6.20 -13.93
C VAL A 126 6.35 6.05 -15.05
N ALA A 127 6.89 4.84 -15.26
CA ALA A 127 7.85 4.59 -16.33
C ALA A 127 7.24 4.86 -17.73
N ILE A 128 6.01 4.41 -17.95
CA ILE A 128 5.26 4.70 -19.18
C ILE A 128 5.07 6.20 -19.37
N TRP A 129 4.60 6.89 -18.33
CA TRP A 129 4.37 8.34 -18.38
C TRP A 129 5.66 9.13 -18.67
N LEU A 130 6.78 8.77 -18.02
CA LEU A 130 8.09 9.38 -18.28
C LEU A 130 8.50 9.19 -19.74
N ARG A 131 8.30 7.99 -20.30
CA ARG A 131 8.60 7.73 -21.72
C ARG A 131 7.74 8.60 -22.63
N GLU A 132 6.44 8.69 -22.38
CA GLU A 132 5.55 9.57 -23.16
C GLU A 132 5.97 11.04 -23.10
N CYS A 133 6.40 11.52 -21.93
CA CYS A 133 6.93 12.88 -21.79
C CYS A 133 8.19 13.10 -22.66
N LEU A 134 9.13 12.15 -22.62
CA LEU A 134 10.35 12.21 -23.41
C LEU A 134 10.06 12.18 -24.92
N ASP A 135 9.14 11.34 -25.37
CA ASP A 135 8.74 11.24 -26.78
C ASP A 135 8.12 12.55 -27.28
N ARG A 136 7.48 13.29 -26.39
CA ARG A 136 6.92 14.62 -26.67
C ARG A 136 7.92 15.75 -26.46
N SER A 137 9.20 15.43 -26.21
CA SER A 137 10.27 16.41 -25.93
C SER A 137 9.94 17.33 -24.75
N LEU A 138 9.17 16.85 -23.78
CA LEU A 138 8.88 17.58 -22.54
C LEU A 138 10.07 17.46 -21.58
N ARG A 139 10.33 18.53 -20.82
CA ARG A 139 11.27 18.47 -19.71
C ARG A 139 10.73 17.53 -18.63
N VAL A 140 11.48 16.51 -18.30
CA VAL A 140 11.18 15.61 -17.18
C VAL A 140 12.05 15.95 -15.98
N VAL A 141 11.52 15.71 -14.79
CA VAL A 141 12.24 15.80 -13.53
C VAL A 141 12.28 14.39 -12.91
N PRO A 142 13.25 14.10 -12.02
CA PRO A 142 13.27 12.82 -11.32
C PRO A 142 11.97 12.58 -10.57
N VAL A 143 11.43 11.35 -10.68
CA VAL A 143 10.23 10.93 -9.93
C VAL A 143 10.63 9.94 -8.85
N SER A 144 10.37 10.31 -7.59
CA SER A 144 10.56 9.43 -6.45
C SER A 144 9.42 8.43 -6.37
N LEU A 145 9.77 7.15 -6.23
CA LEU A 145 8.84 6.03 -6.08
C LEU A 145 8.93 5.48 -4.67
N ASN A 146 7.78 5.23 -4.06
CA ASN A 146 7.72 4.61 -2.75
C ASN A 146 8.11 3.13 -2.85
N VAL A 147 8.89 2.68 -1.88
CA VAL A 147 9.34 1.29 -1.74
C VAL A 147 9.07 0.86 -0.31
N SER A 148 8.19 -0.09 -0.14
CA SER A 148 7.81 -0.65 1.15
C SER A 148 8.86 -1.65 1.67
N ARG A 149 8.74 -2.04 2.93
CA ARG A 149 9.57 -3.15 3.47
C ARG A 149 9.22 -4.48 2.83
N VAL A 150 7.95 -4.64 2.45
CA VAL A 150 7.45 -5.86 1.82
C VAL A 150 8.07 -6.03 0.44
N ASP A 151 8.24 -4.93 -0.33
CA ASP A 151 8.91 -4.96 -1.64
C ASP A 151 10.34 -5.46 -1.53
N ILE A 152 11.10 -4.94 -0.55
CA ILE A 152 12.51 -5.31 -0.34
C ILE A 152 12.66 -6.81 0.00
N LEU A 153 11.64 -7.39 0.65
CA LEU A 153 11.62 -8.82 0.99
C LEU A 153 11.10 -9.68 -0.15
N ALA A 154 10.24 -9.14 -1.01
CA ALA A 154 9.57 -9.88 -2.08
C ALA A 154 10.33 -9.90 -3.40
N CYS A 155 11.17 -8.87 -3.67
CA CYS A 155 11.90 -8.79 -4.94
C CYS A 155 13.19 -7.96 -4.82
N ASP A 156 14.10 -8.12 -5.78
CA ASP A 156 15.19 -7.19 -5.98
C ASP A 156 14.66 -5.92 -6.65
N VAL A 157 14.40 -4.90 -5.81
CA VAL A 157 13.84 -3.62 -6.26
C VAL A 157 14.79 -2.94 -7.25
N ALA A 158 16.11 -3.03 -7.05
CA ALA A 158 17.09 -2.37 -7.93
C ALA A 158 17.09 -3.02 -9.32
N GLU A 159 17.06 -4.35 -9.38
CA GLU A 159 16.95 -5.10 -10.64
C GLU A 159 15.63 -4.77 -11.36
N HIS A 160 14.52 -4.74 -10.62
CA HIS A 160 13.21 -4.43 -11.19
C HIS A 160 13.16 -3.03 -11.78
N MET A 161 13.66 -2.02 -11.05
CA MET A 161 13.74 -0.64 -11.53
C MET A 161 14.69 -0.50 -12.73
N GLY A 162 15.82 -1.18 -12.71
CA GLY A 162 16.74 -1.23 -13.85
C GLY A 162 16.09 -1.85 -15.09
N SER A 163 15.32 -2.90 -14.91
CA SER A 163 14.57 -3.56 -16.00
C SER A 163 13.50 -2.63 -16.59
N LEU A 164 12.75 -1.91 -15.74
CA LEU A 164 11.78 -0.91 -16.21
C LEU A 164 12.47 0.24 -16.97
N ALA A 165 13.57 0.77 -16.44
CA ALA A 165 14.34 1.83 -17.12
C ALA A 165 14.84 1.36 -18.49
N ALA A 166 15.36 0.15 -18.60
CA ALA A 166 15.79 -0.43 -19.85
C ALA A 166 14.62 -0.67 -20.83
N GLN A 167 13.50 -1.24 -20.34
CA GLN A 167 12.32 -1.53 -21.14
C GLN A 167 11.73 -0.28 -21.79
N TYR A 168 11.68 0.83 -21.04
CA TYR A 168 11.12 2.11 -21.50
C TYR A 168 12.17 3.10 -21.99
N ASN A 169 13.43 2.67 -22.09
CA ASN A 169 14.56 3.50 -22.52
C ASN A 169 14.60 4.86 -21.78
N LEU A 170 14.56 4.79 -20.45
CA LEU A 170 14.58 5.95 -19.56
C LEU A 170 16.01 6.29 -19.15
N PRO A 171 16.37 7.59 -19.02
CA PRO A 171 17.63 8.00 -18.40
C PRO A 171 17.71 7.46 -16.96
N PRO A 172 18.89 7.01 -16.50
CA PRO A 172 19.06 6.41 -15.17
C PRO A 172 18.59 7.31 -14.00
N GLU A 173 18.68 8.62 -14.18
CA GLU A 173 18.27 9.63 -13.21
C GLU A 173 16.75 9.89 -13.15
N SER A 174 15.98 9.37 -14.10
CA SER A 174 14.55 9.66 -14.21
C SER A 174 13.69 9.03 -13.11
N CYS A 175 14.15 7.91 -12.53
CA CYS A 175 13.45 7.20 -11.45
C CYS A 175 14.37 7.08 -10.22
N ALA A 176 13.99 7.69 -9.12
CA ALA A 176 14.68 7.54 -7.85
C ALA A 176 13.83 6.70 -6.89
N SER A 177 14.37 5.58 -6.38
CA SER A 177 13.68 4.81 -5.34
C SER A 177 13.85 5.49 -3.98
N ARG A 178 12.74 5.78 -3.28
CA ARG A 178 12.74 6.17 -1.87
C ARG A 178 12.56 4.95 -0.98
N SER A 179 13.68 4.46 -0.42
CA SER A 179 13.62 3.49 0.65
C SER A 179 13.33 4.20 1.99
N PRO A 180 12.50 3.65 2.88
CA PRO A 180 12.26 4.21 4.22
C PRO A 180 13.55 4.39 5.06
N ARG A 181 14.66 3.77 4.66
CA ARG A 181 15.97 3.95 5.31
C ARG A 181 16.63 5.30 5.02
N ARG A 182 16.24 6.06 3.98
CA ARG A 182 16.85 7.37 3.70
C ARG A 182 16.32 8.49 4.60
N LEU A 183 15.16 8.31 5.21
CA LEU A 183 14.63 9.28 6.18
C LEU A 183 15.39 9.31 7.51
N ILE A 184 16.30 8.35 7.76
CA ILE A 184 17.05 8.23 9.03
C ILE A 184 18.51 8.72 8.90
N ARG A 185 19.00 9.09 7.70
CA ARG A 185 20.44 9.28 7.49
C ARG A 185 20.92 10.63 6.97
N GLU A 186 20.10 11.62 6.84
CA GLU A 186 20.58 12.98 6.57
C GLU A 186 20.09 13.94 7.67
N SER A 187 20.73 13.86 8.84
CA SER A 187 20.85 15.04 9.69
C SER A 187 21.61 16.09 8.89
N PRO A 188 21.13 17.33 8.78
CA PRO A 188 21.86 18.38 8.11
C PRO A 188 23.21 18.56 8.84
N LYS A 189 24.29 18.62 8.08
CA LYS A 189 25.59 18.97 8.63
C LYS A 189 25.46 20.31 9.36
N PRO A 190 26.01 20.45 10.58
CA PRO A 190 25.99 21.73 11.25
C PRO A 190 26.74 22.75 10.39
N TRP A 191 26.14 23.91 10.24
CA TRP A 191 26.73 25.08 9.61
C TRP A 191 28.03 25.41 10.35
N THR A 192 29.16 25.19 9.72
CA THR A 192 30.44 25.77 10.19
C THR A 192 30.55 27.14 9.54
N ASN A 193 30.66 28.17 10.41
CA ASN A 193 31.00 29.54 10.04
C ASN A 193 32.32 29.63 9.26
#